data_d0300e0d5d9db401d4b2a8aa67941be5
#
_entry.id   d0300e0d5d9db401d4b2a8aa67941be5
#
_cell.length_a   1.000
_cell.length_b   1.000
_cell.length_c   1.000
_cell.angle_alpha   90.00
_cell.angle_beta   90.00
_cell.angle_gamma   90.00
#
_symmetry.space_group_name_H-M   'P 1'
#
loop_
_entity.id
_entity.type
_entity.pdbx_description
1 polymer ?
#
loop_
_entity_poly.entity_id
_entity_poly.type
_entity_poly.pdbx_seq_one_letter_code
_entity_poly.pdbx_strand_id
1 'polypeptide(L)'
;MNNNEREILVDVKCLSKYFPGKGNRKEVVKAVDNISLQIAKGETLSIVGESGCGKSTLGRTILKLIEPSAGVVYYKGQSLNDVSKKQLREMRKNMQMVFQDPYASLNPRKTVRQMLEEPIIYHKIATSREEVEKKVLRVMDLCGLPNYYIDRYPHEFSGGQRQRICIARALALEPDFVVLDEPV
;
A
#
# COMPACT_ATOMS: atom_id res chain seq x y z
N MET A 1 -0.10 33.11 -17.61
CA MET A 1 0.66 31.84 -17.60
C MET A 1 0.42 31.21 -16.24
N ASN A 2 -0.55 30.30 -16.15
CA ASN A 2 -0.83 29.61 -14.87
C ASN A 2 0.24 28.55 -14.66
N ASN A 3 1.24 28.83 -13.81
CA ASN A 3 2.07 27.80 -13.21
C ASN A 3 1.16 27.00 -12.26
N ASN A 4 0.51 25.97 -12.78
CA ASN A 4 -0.04 24.91 -11.95
C ASN A 4 1.18 24.13 -11.43
N GLU A 5 1.78 24.61 -10.33
CA GLU A 5 2.79 23.83 -9.61
C GLU A 5 2.12 22.52 -9.19
N ARG A 6 2.55 21.41 -9.80
CA ARG A 6 2.03 20.08 -9.45
C ARG A 6 2.37 19.82 -7.99
N GLU A 7 1.35 19.68 -7.14
CA GLU A 7 1.53 19.29 -5.74
C GLU A 7 2.16 17.90 -5.69
N ILE A 8 3.45 17.83 -5.35
CA ILE A 8 4.18 16.55 -5.25
C ILE A 8 3.76 15.85 -3.96
N LEU A 9 3.15 14.69 -4.12
CA LEU A 9 2.71 13.84 -3.01
C LEU A 9 3.85 12.97 -2.48
N VAL A 10 4.61 12.33 -3.39
CA VAL A 10 5.76 11.48 -3.06
C VAL A 10 6.96 11.92 -3.88
N ASP A 11 8.09 12.15 -3.23
CA ASP A 11 9.37 12.50 -3.88
C ASP A 11 10.44 11.52 -3.40
N VAL A 12 11.00 10.75 -4.33
CA VAL A 12 12.00 9.72 -4.10
C VAL A 12 13.33 10.20 -4.65
N LYS A 13 14.38 10.21 -3.83
CA LYS A 13 15.70 10.70 -4.23
C LYS A 13 16.77 9.65 -3.98
N CYS A 14 17.43 9.22 -5.07
CA CYS A 14 18.58 8.32 -5.07
C CYS A 14 18.34 7.04 -4.24
N LEU A 15 17.09 6.53 -4.25
CA LEU A 15 16.69 5.40 -3.43
C LEU A 15 17.40 4.13 -3.87
N SER A 16 17.99 3.43 -2.91
CA SER A 16 18.65 2.15 -3.14
C SER A 16 18.28 1.14 -2.07
N LYS A 17 18.11 -0.11 -2.49
CA LYS A 17 17.92 -1.25 -1.59
C LYS A 17 18.76 -2.43 -2.02
N TYR A 18 19.64 -2.84 -1.15
CA TYR A 18 20.56 -3.94 -1.34
C TYR A 18 20.29 -5.04 -0.32
N PHE A 19 20.38 -6.28 -0.73
CA PHE A 19 20.26 -7.45 0.12
C PHE A 19 21.58 -8.24 0.10
N PRO A 20 21.97 -8.90 1.21
CA PRO A 20 23.10 -9.80 1.21
C PRO A 20 22.82 -10.99 0.29
N GLY A 21 23.82 -11.39 -0.50
CA GLY A 21 23.73 -12.56 -1.38
C GLY A 21 23.61 -13.87 -0.58
N LYS A 22 22.98 -14.87 -1.19
CA LYS A 22 22.87 -16.22 -0.62
C LYS A 22 24.22 -16.95 -0.74
N GLY A 23 24.83 -17.31 0.39
CA GLY A 23 26.00 -18.21 0.47
C GLY A 23 27.35 -17.51 0.58
N ASN A 24 27.55 -16.31 0.12
CA ASN A 24 28.79 -15.56 0.31
C ASN A 24 28.47 -14.14 0.79
N ARG A 25 28.90 -13.77 2.00
CA ARG A 25 28.66 -12.43 2.59
C ARG A 25 29.23 -11.26 1.78
N LYS A 26 30.05 -11.55 0.76
CA LYS A 26 30.63 -10.53 -0.13
C LYS A 26 29.75 -10.21 -1.35
N GLU A 27 28.79 -11.05 -1.67
CA GLU A 27 27.85 -10.78 -2.77
C GLU A 27 26.67 -9.94 -2.29
N VAL A 28 26.33 -8.93 -3.07
CA VAL A 28 25.23 -8.02 -2.79
C VAL A 28 24.25 -8.04 -3.96
N VAL A 29 22.99 -8.31 -3.68
CA VAL A 29 21.92 -8.20 -4.67
C VAL A 29 21.37 -6.78 -4.61
N LYS A 30 21.60 -6.01 -5.68
CA LYS A 30 21.07 -4.65 -5.86
C LYS A 30 19.64 -4.73 -6.39
N ALA A 31 18.65 -4.85 -5.53
CA ALA A 31 17.25 -4.96 -5.92
C ALA A 31 16.66 -3.62 -6.37
N VAL A 32 17.13 -2.52 -5.80
CA VAL A 32 16.84 -1.13 -6.23
C VAL A 32 18.17 -0.39 -6.19
N ASP A 33 18.53 0.31 -7.26
CA ASP A 33 19.81 1.00 -7.36
C ASP A 33 19.63 2.41 -7.91
N ASN A 34 19.80 3.42 -7.05
CA ASN A 34 19.80 4.86 -7.37
C ASN A 34 18.56 5.35 -8.13
N ILE A 35 17.37 4.98 -7.68
CA ILE A 35 16.12 5.40 -8.30
C ILE A 35 15.64 6.74 -7.74
N SER A 36 15.32 7.67 -8.65
CA SER A 36 14.67 8.94 -8.33
C SER A 36 13.41 9.10 -9.16
N LEU A 37 12.30 9.47 -8.51
CA LEU A 37 11.02 9.72 -9.16
C LEU A 37 10.15 10.63 -8.30
N GLN A 38 9.16 11.26 -8.93
CA GLN A 38 8.17 12.09 -8.26
C GLN A 38 6.78 11.64 -8.67
N ILE A 39 5.85 11.66 -7.73
CA ILE A 39 4.43 11.36 -7.95
C ILE A 39 3.62 12.54 -7.44
N ALA A 40 2.87 13.17 -8.33
CA ALA A 40 1.99 14.26 -7.99
C ALA A 40 0.66 13.73 -7.41
N LYS A 41 -0.07 14.58 -6.72
CA LYS A 41 -1.41 14.26 -6.23
C LYS A 41 -2.36 13.99 -7.41
N GLY A 42 -3.10 12.87 -7.34
CA GLY A 42 -4.00 12.44 -8.40
C GLY A 42 -3.30 11.82 -9.61
N GLU A 43 -1.98 11.63 -9.57
CA GLU A 43 -1.21 10.98 -10.62
C GLU A 43 -1.17 9.47 -10.43
N THR A 44 -1.19 8.73 -11.54
CA THR A 44 -0.90 7.30 -11.58
C THR A 44 0.42 7.08 -12.31
N LEU A 45 1.41 6.57 -11.57
CA LEU A 45 2.71 6.18 -12.11
C LEU A 45 2.81 4.66 -12.24
N SER A 46 3.04 4.17 -13.45
CA SER A 46 3.24 2.74 -13.71
C SER A 46 4.73 2.40 -13.81
N ILE A 47 5.13 1.34 -13.12
CA ILE A 47 6.50 0.80 -13.17
C ILE A 47 6.45 -0.56 -13.88
N VAL A 48 7.11 -0.64 -15.01
CA VAL A 48 7.14 -1.84 -15.87
C VAL A 48 8.55 -2.44 -15.88
N GLY A 49 8.64 -3.74 -15.95
CA GLY A 49 9.89 -4.48 -16.03
C GLY A 49 9.69 -5.98 -15.83
N GLU A 50 10.71 -6.76 -16.08
CA GLU A 50 10.68 -8.22 -15.96
C GLU A 50 10.39 -8.71 -14.54
N SER A 51 9.97 -9.98 -14.43
CA SER A 51 9.79 -10.60 -13.11
C SER A 51 11.12 -10.64 -12.38
N GLY A 52 11.09 -10.27 -11.07
CA GLY A 52 12.30 -10.27 -10.24
C GLY A 52 13.21 -9.03 -10.40
N CYS A 53 12.90 -8.06 -11.28
CA CYS A 53 13.75 -6.86 -11.47
C CYS A 53 13.68 -5.82 -10.34
N GLY A 54 12.91 -6.09 -9.26
CA GLY A 54 12.88 -5.22 -8.07
C GLY A 54 11.64 -4.33 -7.91
N LYS A 55 10.62 -4.42 -8.78
CA LYS A 55 9.39 -3.60 -8.71
C LYS A 55 8.72 -3.64 -7.33
N SER A 56 8.43 -4.84 -6.84
CA SER A 56 7.83 -5.03 -5.49
C SER A 56 8.73 -4.51 -4.38
N THR A 57 10.05 -4.66 -4.53
CA THR A 57 11.03 -4.13 -3.56
C THR A 57 10.99 -2.61 -3.56
N LEU A 58 10.93 -1.98 -4.72
CA LEU A 58 10.83 -0.52 -4.84
C LEU A 58 9.58 0.01 -4.15
N GLY A 59 8.40 -0.55 -4.45
CA GLY A 59 7.14 -0.15 -3.81
C GLY A 59 7.17 -0.29 -2.28
N ARG A 60 7.69 -1.42 -1.78
CA ARG A 60 7.85 -1.66 -0.33
C ARG A 60 8.86 -0.71 0.32
N THR A 61 9.92 -0.33 -0.40
CA THR A 61 10.93 0.61 0.11
C THR A 61 10.39 2.03 0.13
N ILE A 62 9.60 2.44 -0.88
CA ILE A 62 8.91 3.75 -0.91
C ILE A 62 7.97 3.90 0.29
N LEU A 63 7.21 2.85 0.61
CA LEU A 63 6.31 2.84 1.79
C LEU A 63 7.03 2.60 3.12
N LYS A 64 8.37 2.52 3.08
CA LYS A 64 9.18 2.20 4.27
C LYS A 64 8.69 0.95 5.03
N LEU A 65 8.19 -0.05 4.28
CA LEU A 65 7.96 -1.41 4.77
C LEU A 65 9.28 -2.20 4.82
N ILE A 66 10.24 -1.79 3.99
CA ILE A 66 11.63 -2.27 3.96
C ILE A 66 12.51 -1.02 4.10
N GLU A 67 13.48 -1.04 5.02
CA GLU A 67 14.42 0.06 5.19
C GLU A 67 15.31 0.21 3.96
N PRO A 68 15.47 1.41 3.40
CA PRO A 68 16.39 1.66 2.29
C PRO A 68 17.84 1.44 2.72
N SER A 69 18.70 1.09 1.77
CA SER A 69 20.15 1.04 1.97
C SER A 69 20.81 2.41 1.78
N ALA A 70 20.22 3.25 0.91
CA ALA A 70 20.59 4.64 0.68
C ALA A 70 19.43 5.41 0.06
N GLY A 71 19.52 6.74 0.04
CA GLY A 71 18.50 7.64 -0.49
C GLY A 71 17.42 7.97 0.52
N VAL A 72 16.44 8.75 0.08
CA VAL A 72 15.37 9.25 0.93
C VAL A 72 14.04 9.30 0.18
N VAL A 73 12.95 9.06 0.90
CA VAL A 73 11.58 9.25 0.42
C VAL A 73 10.93 10.36 1.22
N TYR A 74 10.37 11.32 0.51
CA TYR A 74 9.54 12.37 1.09
C TYR A 74 8.07 12.07 0.78
N TYR A 75 7.23 12.18 1.78
CA TYR A 75 5.78 12.13 1.64
C TYR A 75 5.19 13.45 2.12
N LYS A 76 4.46 14.16 1.24
CA LYS A 76 3.96 15.53 1.49
C LYS A 76 5.08 16.48 2.01
N GLY A 77 6.28 16.38 1.42
CA GLY A 77 7.44 17.18 1.80
C GLY A 77 8.17 16.74 3.08
N GLN A 78 7.65 15.77 3.83
CA GLN A 78 8.27 15.26 5.05
C GLN A 78 9.12 14.02 4.75
N SER A 79 10.39 14.02 5.16
CA SER A 79 11.29 12.87 5.01
C SER A 79 10.80 11.69 5.87
N LEU A 80 10.60 10.52 5.24
CA LEU A 80 10.26 9.30 5.97
C LEU A 80 11.43 8.71 6.76
N ASN A 81 12.68 9.19 6.51
CA ASN A 81 13.83 8.74 7.26
C ASN A 81 13.90 9.39 8.65
N ASP A 82 13.37 10.62 8.78
CA ASP A 82 13.49 11.45 9.97
C ASP A 82 12.27 11.34 10.91
N VAL A 83 11.25 10.60 10.51
CA VAL A 83 10.05 10.39 11.35
C VAL A 83 10.27 9.29 12.37
N SER A 84 9.74 9.48 13.56
CA SER A 84 9.69 8.44 14.58
C SER A 84 8.80 7.26 14.16
N LYS A 85 9.01 6.09 14.77
CA LYS A 85 8.16 4.90 14.53
C LYS A 85 6.66 5.19 14.77
N LYS A 86 6.33 6.04 15.74
CA LYS A 86 4.96 6.47 16.04
C LYS A 86 4.39 7.30 14.90
N GLN A 87 5.12 8.30 14.42
CA GLN A 87 4.71 9.14 13.29
C GLN A 87 4.55 8.32 12.01
N LEU A 88 5.52 7.43 11.71
CA LEU A 88 5.41 6.54 10.55
C LEU A 88 4.16 5.66 10.60
N ARG A 89 3.80 5.16 11.80
CA ARG A 89 2.58 4.38 12.00
C ARG A 89 1.32 5.20 11.70
N GLU A 90 1.26 6.46 12.11
CA GLU A 90 0.16 7.37 11.79
C GLU A 90 0.09 7.70 10.30
N MET A 91 1.24 7.86 9.63
CA MET A 91 1.29 8.13 8.20
C MET A 91 0.85 6.92 7.36
N ARG A 92 1.02 5.69 7.86
CA ARG A 92 0.64 4.47 7.14
C ARG A 92 -0.85 4.37 6.82
N LYS A 93 -1.74 5.02 7.56
CA LYS A 93 -3.16 5.09 7.20
C LYS A 93 -3.38 5.77 5.83
N ASN A 94 -2.51 6.72 5.49
CA ASN A 94 -2.59 7.49 4.26
C ASN A 94 -1.74 6.88 3.12
N MET A 95 -0.90 5.88 3.42
CA MET A 95 0.01 5.22 2.47
C MET A 95 -0.22 3.71 2.55
N GLN A 96 -0.95 3.16 1.60
CA GLN A 96 -1.37 1.77 1.63
C GLN A 96 -0.69 0.94 0.55
N MET A 97 -0.66 -0.38 0.74
CA MET A 97 -0.16 -1.33 -0.24
C MET A 97 -1.17 -2.46 -0.47
N VAL A 98 -1.42 -2.75 -1.73
CA VAL A 98 -2.10 -3.98 -2.15
C VAL A 98 -1.01 -4.93 -2.66
N PHE A 99 -0.88 -6.08 -2.02
CA PHE A 99 0.13 -7.08 -2.34
C PHE A 99 -0.31 -8.00 -3.48
N GLN A 100 0.66 -8.55 -4.19
CA GLN A 100 0.47 -9.47 -5.31
C GLN A 100 -0.33 -10.73 -4.93
N ASP A 101 -0.08 -11.30 -3.74
CA ASP A 101 -0.76 -12.52 -3.28
C ASP A 101 -1.94 -12.19 -2.36
N PRO A 102 -3.19 -12.28 -2.86
CA PRO A 102 -4.37 -12.04 -2.04
C PRO A 102 -4.61 -13.15 -1.01
N TYR A 103 -4.11 -14.38 -1.24
CA TYR A 103 -4.27 -15.48 -0.29
C TYR A 103 -3.46 -15.24 0.98
N ALA A 104 -2.21 -14.84 0.84
CA ALA A 104 -1.37 -14.50 1.98
C ALA A 104 -1.79 -13.21 2.70
N SER A 105 -2.56 -12.35 2.00
CA SER A 105 -2.93 -11.03 2.50
C SER A 105 -4.21 -11.01 3.34
N LEU A 106 -5.08 -12.02 3.22
CA LEU A 106 -6.36 -12.10 3.93
C LEU A 106 -6.29 -13.11 5.07
N ASN A 107 -6.79 -12.74 6.25
CA ASN A 107 -6.91 -13.67 7.37
C ASN A 107 -8.08 -14.65 7.10
N PRO A 108 -7.80 -15.98 6.94
CA PRO A 108 -8.83 -16.96 6.58
C PRO A 108 -9.89 -17.18 7.67
N ARG A 109 -9.65 -16.69 8.90
CA ARG A 109 -10.56 -16.82 10.05
C ARG A 109 -11.48 -15.61 10.24
N LYS A 110 -11.35 -14.58 9.40
CA LYS A 110 -12.17 -13.36 9.47
C LYS A 110 -13.10 -13.29 8.27
N THR A 111 -14.32 -12.78 8.51
CA THR A 111 -15.24 -12.43 7.43
C THR A 111 -14.79 -11.15 6.71
N VAL A 112 -15.35 -10.89 5.53
CA VAL A 112 -15.11 -9.63 4.80
C VAL A 112 -15.41 -8.42 5.69
N ARG A 113 -16.56 -8.43 6.40
CA ARG A 113 -16.93 -7.41 7.40
C ARG A 113 -15.78 -7.14 8.35
N GLN A 114 -15.32 -8.16 9.05
CA GLN A 114 -14.26 -8.03 10.06
C GLN A 114 -12.96 -7.49 9.48
N MET A 115 -12.60 -7.89 8.26
CA MET A 115 -11.37 -7.42 7.61
C MET A 115 -11.44 -5.96 7.17
N LEU A 116 -12.62 -5.46 6.80
CA LEU A 116 -12.82 -4.08 6.37
C LEU A 116 -13.06 -3.14 7.56
N GLU A 117 -13.75 -3.60 8.62
CA GLU A 117 -13.99 -2.81 9.84
C GLU A 117 -12.71 -2.59 10.66
N GLU A 118 -11.85 -3.62 10.75
CA GLU A 118 -10.65 -3.60 11.58
C GLU A 118 -9.75 -2.37 11.35
N PRO A 119 -9.33 -2.03 10.13
CA PRO A 119 -8.51 -0.85 9.89
C PRO A 119 -9.25 0.47 10.19
N ILE A 120 -10.56 0.54 9.91
CA ILE A 120 -11.38 1.74 10.17
C ILE A 120 -11.43 2.02 11.69
N ILE A 121 -11.70 0.98 12.48
CA ILE A 121 -11.80 1.07 13.94
C ILE A 121 -10.41 1.34 14.55
N TYR A 122 -9.40 0.60 14.11
CA TYR A 122 -8.04 0.72 14.62
C TYR A 122 -7.47 2.14 14.44
N HIS A 123 -7.68 2.74 13.26
CA HIS A 123 -7.22 4.09 12.96
C HIS A 123 -8.21 5.19 13.35
N LYS A 124 -9.33 4.81 14.00
CA LYS A 124 -10.38 5.75 14.46
C LYS A 124 -10.92 6.65 13.32
N ILE A 125 -11.06 6.06 12.13
CA ILE A 125 -11.61 6.76 10.95
C ILE A 125 -13.12 7.01 11.11
N ALA A 126 -13.80 6.12 11.82
CA ALA A 126 -15.17 6.26 12.26
C ALA A 126 -15.29 5.76 13.69
N THR A 127 -16.23 6.34 14.45
CA THR A 127 -16.38 6.07 15.89
C THR A 127 -17.71 5.41 16.23
N SER A 128 -18.75 5.67 15.45
CA SER A 128 -20.04 5.00 15.62
C SER A 128 -20.13 3.73 14.74
N ARG A 129 -20.93 2.77 15.21
CA ARG A 129 -21.19 1.53 14.46
C ARG A 129 -21.79 1.80 13.09
N GLU A 130 -22.70 2.76 13.02
CA GLU A 130 -23.37 3.16 11.77
C GLU A 130 -22.40 3.78 10.76
N GLU A 131 -21.47 4.63 11.21
CA GLU A 131 -20.44 5.20 10.34
C GLU A 131 -19.47 4.14 9.81
N VAL A 132 -19.06 3.19 10.65
CA VAL A 132 -18.20 2.07 10.24
C VAL A 132 -18.91 1.24 9.17
N GLU A 133 -20.16 0.84 9.42
CA GLU A 133 -20.95 0.06 8.45
C GLU A 133 -21.13 0.80 7.13
N LYS A 134 -21.46 2.08 7.16
CA LYS A 134 -21.59 2.93 5.97
C LYS A 134 -20.31 2.97 5.15
N LYS A 135 -19.14 3.10 5.81
CA LYS A 135 -17.84 3.09 5.13
C LYS A 135 -17.53 1.72 4.52
N VAL A 136 -17.82 0.64 5.22
CA VAL A 136 -17.63 -0.72 4.72
C VAL A 136 -18.47 -0.97 3.47
N LEU A 137 -19.76 -0.66 3.52
CA LEU A 137 -20.64 -0.84 2.37
C LEU A 137 -20.22 0.02 1.18
N ARG A 138 -19.80 1.28 1.43
CA ARG A 138 -19.30 2.17 0.38
C ARG A 138 -18.05 1.60 -0.31
N VAL A 139 -17.08 1.10 0.45
CA VAL A 139 -15.83 0.58 -0.14
C VAL A 139 -16.07 -0.75 -0.85
N MET A 140 -17.00 -1.57 -0.39
CA MET A 140 -17.43 -2.77 -1.10
C MET A 140 -18.04 -2.42 -2.46
N ASP A 141 -18.94 -1.45 -2.50
CA ASP A 141 -19.55 -0.97 -3.74
C ASP A 141 -18.50 -0.42 -4.73
N LEU A 142 -17.59 0.43 -4.27
CA LEU A 142 -16.47 0.95 -5.07
C LEU A 142 -15.60 -0.14 -5.71
N CYS A 143 -15.47 -1.29 -5.03
CA CYS A 143 -14.70 -2.45 -5.52
C CYS A 143 -15.54 -3.47 -6.29
N GLY A 144 -16.82 -3.20 -6.52
CA GLY A 144 -17.75 -4.12 -7.19
C GLY A 144 -17.97 -5.41 -6.41
N LEU A 145 -18.00 -5.34 -5.08
CA LEU A 145 -18.30 -6.44 -4.16
C LEU A 145 -19.75 -6.32 -3.69
N PRO A 146 -20.63 -7.27 -4.07
CA PRO A 146 -22.01 -7.27 -3.60
C PRO A 146 -22.13 -7.34 -2.07
N ASN A 147 -23.09 -6.62 -1.50
CA ASN A 147 -23.26 -6.52 -0.05
C ASN A 147 -23.51 -7.88 0.63
N TYR A 148 -24.12 -8.85 -0.05
CA TYR A 148 -24.32 -10.20 0.51
C TYR A 148 -23.04 -11.01 0.68
N TYR A 149 -21.87 -10.49 0.25
CA TYR A 149 -20.55 -11.08 0.52
C TYR A 149 -19.99 -10.71 1.90
N ILE A 150 -20.59 -9.74 2.57
CA ILE A 150 -20.02 -9.11 3.77
C ILE A 150 -19.72 -10.08 4.92
N ASP A 151 -20.54 -11.12 5.08
CA ASP A 151 -20.40 -12.11 6.16
C ASP A 151 -19.71 -13.41 5.71
N ARG A 152 -19.19 -13.45 4.47
CA ARG A 152 -18.45 -14.59 3.92
C ARG A 152 -16.97 -14.57 4.32
N TYR A 153 -16.34 -15.75 4.25
CA TYR A 153 -14.93 -15.96 4.53
C TYR A 153 -14.09 -15.98 3.23
N PRO A 154 -12.78 -15.69 3.30
CA PRO A 154 -11.90 -15.65 2.11
C PRO A 154 -11.91 -16.92 1.25
N HIS A 155 -12.06 -18.09 1.84
CA HIS A 155 -12.06 -19.36 1.11
C HIS A 155 -13.28 -19.56 0.21
N GLU A 156 -14.35 -18.75 0.40
CA GLU A 156 -15.57 -18.79 -0.43
C GLU A 156 -15.48 -17.95 -1.71
N PHE A 157 -14.31 -17.29 -1.95
CA PHE A 157 -14.10 -16.36 -3.05
C PHE A 157 -13.09 -16.85 -4.08
N SER A 158 -13.29 -16.47 -5.34
CA SER A 158 -12.29 -16.62 -6.39
C SER A 158 -11.07 -15.73 -6.15
N GLY A 159 -9.96 -16.00 -6.86
CA GLY A 159 -8.73 -15.18 -6.76
C GLY A 159 -8.99 -13.69 -7.01
N GLY A 160 -9.69 -13.36 -8.11
CA GLY A 160 -10.03 -11.97 -8.45
C GLY A 160 -10.97 -11.31 -7.43
N GLN A 161 -11.92 -12.05 -6.84
CA GLN A 161 -12.76 -11.52 -5.77
C GLN A 161 -11.94 -11.25 -4.49
N ARG A 162 -11.01 -12.13 -4.13
CA ARG A 162 -10.09 -11.89 -3.01
C ARG A 162 -9.22 -10.66 -3.24
N GLN A 163 -8.74 -10.47 -4.48
CA GLN A 163 -7.98 -9.27 -4.84
C GLN A 163 -8.81 -8.00 -4.63
N ARG A 164 -10.09 -8.00 -5.03
CA ARG A 164 -11.01 -6.88 -4.77
C ARG A 164 -11.20 -6.62 -3.27
N ILE A 165 -11.25 -7.67 -2.44
CA ILE A 165 -11.33 -7.53 -0.98
C ILE A 165 -10.04 -6.89 -0.43
N CYS A 166 -8.85 -7.26 -0.94
CA CYS A 166 -7.58 -6.63 -0.56
C CYS A 166 -7.54 -5.15 -0.95
N ILE A 167 -8.05 -4.81 -2.15
CA ILE A 167 -8.17 -3.42 -2.60
C ILE A 167 -9.16 -2.66 -1.71
N ALA A 168 -10.34 -3.22 -1.43
CA ALA A 168 -11.34 -2.62 -0.55
C ALA A 168 -10.76 -2.33 0.84
N ARG A 169 -9.99 -3.27 1.40
CA ARG A 169 -9.35 -3.10 2.71
C ARG A 169 -8.35 -1.93 2.70
N ALA A 170 -7.56 -1.77 1.65
CA ALA A 170 -6.64 -0.65 1.52
C ALA A 170 -7.40 0.68 1.37
N LEU A 171 -8.46 0.72 0.56
CA LEU A 171 -9.27 1.91 0.30
C LEU A 171 -10.18 2.29 1.48
N ALA A 172 -10.45 1.38 2.41
CA ALA A 172 -11.27 1.65 3.61
C ALA A 172 -10.70 2.75 4.50
N LEU A 173 -9.39 3.02 4.41
CA LEU A 173 -8.70 4.10 5.12
C LEU A 173 -8.71 5.43 4.36
N GLU A 174 -9.28 5.48 3.14
CA GLU A 174 -9.27 6.66 2.24
C GLU A 174 -7.84 7.22 2.06
N PRO A 175 -6.87 6.38 1.64
CA PRO A 175 -5.48 6.78 1.59
C PRO A 175 -5.21 7.80 0.46
N ASP A 176 -4.22 8.67 0.64
CA ASP A 176 -3.75 9.59 -0.39
C ASP A 176 -2.84 8.90 -1.42
N PHE A 177 -2.14 7.83 -1.00
CA PHE A 177 -1.17 7.11 -1.80
C PHE A 177 -1.35 5.59 -1.68
N VAL A 178 -1.46 4.91 -2.81
CA VAL A 178 -1.59 3.44 -2.86
C VAL A 178 -0.56 2.86 -3.81
N VAL A 179 0.20 1.90 -3.33
CA VAL A 179 1.07 1.06 -4.15
C VAL A 179 0.32 -0.23 -4.49
N LEU A 180 0.17 -0.52 -5.77
CA LEU A 180 -0.43 -1.75 -6.27
C LEU A 180 0.69 -2.66 -6.81
N ASP A 181 0.92 -3.79 -6.16
CA ASP A 181 1.94 -4.77 -6.55
C ASP A 181 1.26 -5.88 -7.37
N GLU A 182 1.30 -5.77 -8.71
CA GLU A 182 0.66 -6.69 -9.68
C GLU A 182 -0.81 -7.03 -9.33
N PRO A 183 -1.72 -6.03 -9.26
CA PRO A 183 -3.12 -6.24 -8.90
C PRO A 183 -3.91 -6.79 -10.10
N VAL A 184 -3.97 -8.09 -10.27
CA VAL A 184 -4.70 -8.77 -11.36
C VAL A 184 -5.98 -9.42 -10.87
#